data_26dac801b1378452a22e0c617f6fe946
#
_entry.id   26dac801b1378452a22e0c617f6fe946
#
_cell.length_a   1.000
_cell.length_b   1.000
_cell.length_c   1.000
_cell.angle_alpha   90.00
_cell.angle_beta   90.00
_cell.angle_gamma   90.00
#
_symmetry.space_group_name_H-M   'P 1'
#
loop_
_entity.id
_entity.type
_entity.pdbx_description
1 polymer ?
#
loop_
_entity_poly.entity_id
_entity_poly.type
_entity_poly.pdbx_seq_one_letter_code
_entity_poly.pdbx_strand_id
1 'polypeptide(L)'
;MWITVPGPNEISTSLDPALQDRFDAVLLPKRTRILVVEDDPVSSIILKTVLEKLGYETVITRDGNEAWDEFNKEPVRLIVSDWMMPGMDGLALCEKVRARSQTLYTYFILFTANRTSPKNYALATAAGVDDFLTKPLDREAIRMRLAVAKRILKYTAEIHQLQALIPICTYCHKVRDEHDYWDRVESYIQKETGSRFSHGACPECYEKEMEKARAENTGQ
;
A
#
# COMPACT_ATOMS: atom_id res chain seq x y z
N MET A 1 -41.31 0.33 22.82
CA MET A 1 -40.65 0.16 21.53
C MET A 1 -39.19 -0.14 21.81
N TRP A 2 -38.78 -1.41 21.76
CA TRP A 2 -37.42 -1.81 22.12
C TRP A 2 -36.54 -1.57 20.90
N ILE A 3 -35.59 -0.66 21.01
CA ILE A 3 -34.56 -0.48 19.99
C ILE A 3 -33.55 -1.59 20.19
N THR A 4 -33.49 -2.56 19.29
CA THR A 4 -32.46 -3.58 19.28
C THR A 4 -31.15 -2.92 18.90
N VAL A 5 -30.24 -2.78 19.85
CA VAL A 5 -28.87 -2.30 19.59
C VAL A 5 -28.12 -3.46 18.93
N PRO A 6 -27.56 -3.27 17.73
CA PRO A 6 -26.76 -4.32 17.09
C PRO A 6 -25.57 -4.68 17.98
N GLY A 7 -25.28 -5.99 18.07
CA GLY A 7 -24.18 -6.52 18.86
C GLY A 7 -22.82 -6.00 18.39
N PRO A 8 -21.76 -6.12 19.21
CA PRO A 8 -20.44 -5.56 18.90
C PRO A 8 -19.74 -6.15 17.66
N ASN A 9 -20.34 -7.15 17.01
CA ASN A 9 -19.81 -7.82 15.81
C ASN A 9 -20.57 -7.52 14.51
N GLU A 10 -21.61 -6.70 14.53
CA GLU A 10 -22.31 -6.27 13.32
C GLU A 10 -21.77 -4.93 12.81
N ILE A 11 -20.48 -4.93 12.43
CA ILE A 11 -19.94 -3.82 11.64
C ILE A 11 -20.43 -4.05 10.21
N SER A 12 -21.36 -3.21 9.77
CA SER A 12 -21.69 -3.10 8.34
C SER A 12 -20.44 -2.62 7.59
N THR A 13 -19.75 -3.55 6.97
CA THR A 13 -18.53 -3.31 6.15
C THR A 13 -18.85 -2.82 4.75
N SER A 14 -20.04 -2.31 4.49
CA SER A 14 -20.34 -1.66 3.21
C SER A 14 -19.73 -0.26 3.19
N LEU A 15 -18.50 -0.15 2.71
CA LEU A 15 -17.92 1.12 2.28
C LEU A 15 -18.82 1.74 1.21
N ASP A 16 -18.98 3.07 1.26
CA ASP A 16 -19.64 3.83 0.20
C ASP A 16 -19.03 3.43 -1.16
N PRO A 17 -19.84 3.00 -2.15
CA PRO A 17 -19.36 2.62 -3.47
C PRO A 17 -18.45 3.67 -4.12
N ALA A 18 -18.70 4.96 -3.89
CA ALA A 18 -17.86 6.04 -4.40
C ALA A 18 -16.49 6.11 -3.73
N LEU A 19 -16.39 5.73 -2.45
CA LEU A 19 -15.10 5.56 -1.77
C LEU A 19 -14.39 4.32 -2.28
N GLN A 20 -15.11 3.22 -2.50
CA GLN A 20 -14.57 1.98 -3.07
C GLN A 20 -13.94 2.23 -4.44
N ASP A 21 -14.64 2.91 -5.37
CA ASP A 21 -14.13 3.25 -6.70
C ASP A 21 -12.87 4.15 -6.65
N ARG A 22 -12.81 5.10 -5.71
CA ARG A 22 -11.63 5.96 -5.51
C ARG A 22 -10.44 5.18 -4.96
N PHE A 23 -10.66 4.24 -4.05
CA PHE A 23 -9.63 3.38 -3.50
C PHE A 23 -9.13 2.38 -4.55
N ASP A 24 -10.02 1.77 -5.31
CA ASP A 24 -9.66 0.83 -6.38
C ASP A 24 -8.83 1.53 -7.47
N ALA A 25 -9.11 2.78 -7.78
CA ALA A 25 -8.33 3.57 -8.73
C ALA A 25 -6.90 3.87 -8.23
N VAL A 26 -6.71 4.05 -6.93
CA VAL A 26 -5.38 4.27 -6.31
C VAL A 26 -4.62 2.96 -6.13
N LEU A 27 -5.33 1.88 -5.76
CA LEU A 27 -4.72 0.60 -5.39
C LEU A 27 -4.42 -0.30 -6.59
N LEU A 28 -5.25 -0.23 -7.63
CA LEU A 28 -5.11 -0.98 -8.88
C LEU A 28 -5.50 -0.08 -10.05
N PRO A 29 -4.61 0.82 -10.51
CA PRO A 29 -4.90 1.65 -11.68
C PRO A 29 -5.27 0.74 -12.87
N LYS A 30 -6.14 1.23 -13.77
CA LYS A 30 -6.61 0.50 -14.96
C LYS A 30 -5.46 -0.14 -15.77
N ARG A 31 -4.25 0.42 -15.64
CA ARG A 31 -3.00 -0.17 -16.12
C ARG A 31 -2.00 -0.23 -14.96
N THR A 32 -1.71 -1.43 -14.47
CA THR A 32 -0.67 -1.62 -13.47
C THR A 32 0.69 -1.29 -14.07
N ARG A 33 1.41 -0.38 -13.43
CA ARG A 33 2.75 0.05 -13.82
C ARG A 33 3.78 -0.94 -13.26
N ILE A 34 4.72 -1.37 -14.11
CA ILE A 34 5.81 -2.29 -13.75
C ILE A 34 7.14 -1.59 -13.96
N LEU A 35 7.98 -1.60 -12.93
CA LEU A 35 9.38 -1.20 -13.05
C LEU A 35 10.20 -2.41 -13.52
N VAL A 36 10.80 -2.29 -14.69
CA VAL A 36 11.69 -3.30 -15.29
C VAL A 36 13.11 -2.82 -15.15
N VAL A 37 13.96 -3.65 -14.54
CA VAL A 37 15.38 -3.33 -14.30
C VAL A 37 16.22 -4.37 -15.03
N GLU A 38 16.88 -3.98 -16.11
CA GLU A 38 17.61 -4.88 -16.99
C GLU A 38 18.72 -4.12 -17.72
N ASP A 39 19.96 -4.53 -17.55
CA ASP A 39 21.14 -3.89 -18.15
C ASP A 39 21.35 -4.30 -19.61
N ASP A 40 20.90 -5.50 -20.03
CA ASP A 40 20.93 -5.91 -21.42
C ASP A 40 19.80 -5.29 -22.24
N PRO A 41 20.11 -4.46 -23.25
CA PRO A 41 19.11 -3.77 -24.06
C PRO A 41 18.16 -4.73 -24.80
N VAL A 42 18.62 -5.92 -25.18
CA VAL A 42 17.81 -6.88 -25.93
C VAL A 42 16.77 -7.52 -24.99
N SER A 43 17.20 -7.98 -23.83
CA SER A 43 16.32 -8.54 -22.79
C SER A 43 15.30 -7.50 -22.31
N SER A 44 15.73 -6.26 -22.13
CA SER A 44 14.89 -5.13 -21.73
C SER A 44 13.76 -4.87 -22.74
N ILE A 45 14.07 -4.84 -24.06
CA ILE A 45 13.06 -4.65 -25.11
C ILE A 45 12.09 -5.83 -25.18
N ILE A 46 12.58 -7.06 -25.01
CA ILE A 46 11.76 -8.27 -24.99
C ILE A 46 10.77 -8.22 -23.81
N LEU A 47 11.27 -7.97 -22.60
CA LEU A 47 10.44 -7.81 -21.38
C LEU A 47 9.39 -6.74 -21.58
N LYS A 48 9.79 -5.54 -22.00
CA LYS A 48 8.88 -4.43 -22.30
C LYS A 48 7.76 -4.86 -23.25
N THR A 49 8.14 -5.43 -24.39
CA THR A 49 7.18 -5.83 -25.43
C THR A 49 6.18 -6.86 -24.93
N VAL A 50 6.63 -7.83 -24.13
CA VAL A 50 5.75 -8.87 -23.58
C VAL A 50 4.80 -8.28 -22.54
N LEU A 51 5.31 -7.43 -21.63
CA LEU A 51 4.51 -6.81 -20.57
C LEU A 51 3.46 -5.85 -21.13
N GLU A 52 3.82 -5.03 -22.13
CA GLU A 52 2.88 -4.12 -22.81
C GLU A 52 1.78 -4.88 -23.57
N LYS A 53 2.12 -6.01 -24.21
CA LYS A 53 1.12 -6.90 -24.83
C LYS A 53 0.18 -7.57 -23.84
N LEU A 54 0.61 -7.72 -22.57
CA LEU A 54 -0.21 -8.19 -21.46
C LEU A 54 -1.04 -7.07 -20.80
N GLY A 55 -0.92 -5.82 -21.29
CA GLY A 55 -1.71 -4.68 -20.84
C GLY A 55 -1.11 -3.88 -19.69
N TYR A 56 0.17 -4.11 -19.37
CA TYR A 56 0.89 -3.35 -18.34
C TYR A 56 1.55 -2.11 -18.94
N GLU A 57 1.73 -1.09 -18.12
CA GLU A 57 2.60 0.05 -18.39
C GLU A 57 3.99 -0.27 -17.85
N THR A 58 5.06 0.02 -18.59
CA THR A 58 6.42 -0.33 -18.19
C THR A 58 7.31 0.89 -18.07
N VAL A 59 8.08 0.95 -17.00
CA VAL A 59 9.19 1.87 -16.82
C VAL A 59 10.46 1.06 -16.86
N ILE A 60 11.39 1.44 -17.73
CA ILE A 60 12.64 0.71 -17.94
C ILE A 60 13.78 1.47 -17.29
N THR A 61 14.60 0.77 -16.52
CA THR A 61 15.84 1.23 -15.94
C THR A 61 16.96 0.21 -16.23
N ARG A 62 18.21 0.67 -16.21
CA ARG A 62 19.36 -0.11 -16.65
C ARG A 62 20.18 -0.72 -15.51
N ASP A 63 19.98 -0.21 -14.31
CA ASP A 63 20.65 -0.70 -13.11
C ASP A 63 19.81 -0.44 -11.86
N GLY A 64 20.23 -1.02 -10.73
CA GLY A 64 19.51 -0.88 -9.47
C GLY A 64 19.51 0.53 -8.89
N ASN A 65 20.49 1.40 -9.23
CA ASN A 65 20.50 2.77 -8.74
C ASN A 65 19.46 3.61 -9.46
N GLU A 66 19.43 3.52 -10.81
CA GLU A 66 18.39 4.18 -11.62
C GLU A 66 16.99 3.70 -11.20
N ALA A 67 16.84 2.38 -10.97
CA ALA A 67 15.60 1.80 -10.48
C ALA A 67 15.18 2.33 -9.11
N TRP A 68 16.12 2.47 -8.19
CA TRP A 68 15.85 3.02 -6.87
C TRP A 68 15.42 4.49 -6.94
N ASP A 69 16.08 5.28 -7.78
CA ASP A 69 15.73 6.69 -7.98
C ASP A 69 14.32 6.83 -8.59
N GLU A 70 14.00 6.01 -9.58
CA GLU A 70 12.67 6.00 -10.19
C GLU A 70 11.59 5.54 -9.19
N PHE A 71 11.87 4.50 -8.42
CA PHE A 71 10.97 4.00 -7.38
C PHE A 71 10.71 5.03 -6.27
N ASN A 72 11.69 5.90 -5.96
CA ASN A 72 11.49 6.98 -4.99
C ASN A 72 10.65 8.14 -5.51
N LYS A 73 10.71 8.41 -6.83
CA LYS A 73 9.86 9.44 -7.45
C LYS A 73 8.40 9.00 -7.46
N GLU A 74 8.16 7.80 -7.93
CA GLU A 74 6.81 7.25 -8.04
C GLU A 74 6.84 5.75 -7.70
N PRO A 75 6.49 5.37 -6.47
CA PRO A 75 6.49 3.98 -6.04
C PRO A 75 5.59 3.11 -6.89
N VAL A 76 6.13 2.01 -7.41
CA VAL A 76 5.40 1.00 -8.16
C VAL A 76 5.10 -0.20 -7.28
N ARG A 77 4.04 -0.93 -7.61
CA ARG A 77 3.66 -2.12 -6.84
C ARG A 77 4.23 -3.43 -7.39
N LEU A 78 4.88 -3.37 -8.55
CA LEU A 78 5.46 -4.54 -9.20
C LEU A 78 6.80 -4.19 -9.82
N ILE A 79 7.83 -4.96 -9.48
CA ILE A 79 9.19 -4.84 -10.00
C ILE A 79 9.59 -6.17 -10.64
N VAL A 80 10.17 -6.11 -11.85
CA VAL A 80 10.85 -7.25 -12.50
C VAL A 80 12.28 -6.83 -12.74
N SER A 81 13.22 -7.43 -12.01
CA SER A 81 14.64 -7.04 -12.02
C SER A 81 15.52 -8.20 -12.44
N ASP A 82 16.49 -7.95 -13.29
CA ASP A 82 17.63 -8.88 -13.41
C ASP A 82 18.31 -9.00 -12.05
N TRP A 83 18.88 -10.16 -11.81
CA TRP A 83 19.68 -10.40 -10.62
C TRP A 83 21.06 -9.74 -10.73
N MET A 84 21.75 -10.00 -11.84
CA MET A 84 23.16 -9.62 -12.02
C MET A 84 23.28 -8.39 -12.90
N MET A 85 23.48 -7.24 -12.30
CA MET A 85 23.67 -5.97 -12.99
C MET A 85 24.88 -5.23 -12.42
N PRO A 86 25.54 -4.36 -13.20
CA PRO A 86 26.59 -3.49 -12.70
C PRO A 86 26.09 -2.55 -11.58
N GLY A 87 26.94 -2.30 -10.59
CA GLY A 87 26.61 -1.42 -9.49
C GLY A 87 25.70 -2.08 -8.46
N MET A 88 24.46 -1.62 -8.34
CA MET A 88 23.47 -2.23 -7.46
C MET A 88 22.76 -3.38 -8.18
N ASP A 89 22.96 -4.60 -7.70
CA ASP A 89 22.29 -5.79 -8.21
C ASP A 89 20.83 -5.89 -7.77
N GLY A 90 20.11 -6.88 -8.35
CA GLY A 90 18.68 -7.06 -8.07
C GLY A 90 18.37 -7.44 -6.62
N LEU A 91 19.27 -8.12 -5.90
CA LEU A 91 19.07 -8.46 -4.48
C LEU A 91 19.20 -7.22 -3.61
N ALA A 92 20.26 -6.44 -3.80
CA ALA A 92 20.48 -5.20 -3.06
C ALA A 92 19.33 -4.19 -3.30
N LEU A 93 18.81 -4.14 -4.52
CA LEU A 93 17.62 -3.35 -4.83
C LEU A 93 16.40 -3.86 -4.05
N CYS A 94 16.17 -5.17 -4.01
CA CYS A 94 15.07 -5.78 -3.27
C CYS A 94 15.15 -5.45 -1.78
N GLU A 95 16.31 -5.62 -1.16
CA GLU A 95 16.56 -5.27 0.25
C GLU A 95 16.24 -3.81 0.54
N LYS A 96 16.65 -2.88 -0.33
CA LYS A 96 16.32 -1.46 -0.19
C LYS A 96 14.82 -1.20 -0.30
N VAL A 97 14.14 -1.85 -1.23
CA VAL A 97 12.67 -1.77 -1.37
C VAL A 97 11.97 -2.29 -0.12
N ARG A 98 12.46 -3.38 0.48
CA ARG A 98 11.91 -3.95 1.74
C ARG A 98 12.17 -3.07 2.95
N ALA A 99 13.36 -2.47 3.04
CA ALA A 99 13.74 -1.58 4.14
C ALA A 99 12.97 -0.26 4.15
N ARG A 100 12.39 0.14 3.01
CA ARG A 100 11.60 1.36 2.93
C ARG A 100 10.27 1.18 3.67
N SER A 101 9.96 2.10 4.57
CA SER A 101 8.61 2.19 5.15
C SER A 101 7.61 2.55 4.06
N GLN A 102 6.79 1.61 3.66
CA GLN A 102 5.78 1.77 2.60
C GLN A 102 4.39 1.50 3.15
N THR A 103 3.44 2.28 2.66
CA THR A 103 2.02 2.07 2.94
C THR A 103 1.48 0.83 2.21
N LEU A 104 2.04 0.50 1.04
CA LEU A 104 1.55 -0.59 0.20
C LEU A 104 2.69 -1.54 -0.19
N TYR A 105 2.37 -2.82 -0.23
CA TYR A 105 3.31 -3.88 -0.61
C TYR A 105 3.74 -3.77 -2.07
N THR A 106 5.03 -3.98 -2.36
CA THR A 106 5.61 -4.10 -3.70
C THR A 106 6.02 -5.54 -3.96
N TYR A 107 5.46 -6.17 -4.98
CA TYR A 107 5.80 -7.52 -5.41
C TYR A 107 7.06 -7.49 -6.26
N PHE A 108 8.07 -8.29 -5.91
CA PHE A 108 9.39 -8.29 -6.52
C PHE A 108 9.71 -9.61 -7.19
N ILE A 109 9.91 -9.60 -8.51
CA ILE A 109 10.26 -10.76 -9.32
C ILE A 109 11.72 -10.64 -9.77
N LEU A 110 12.56 -11.63 -9.46
CA LEU A 110 13.90 -11.73 -10.05
C LEU A 110 13.85 -12.46 -11.38
N PHE A 111 14.50 -11.86 -12.39
CA PHE A 111 14.67 -12.42 -13.74
C PHE A 111 16.12 -12.80 -13.96
N THR A 112 16.46 -14.07 -14.00
CA THR A 112 17.85 -14.56 -13.95
C THR A 112 18.18 -15.60 -15.01
N ALA A 113 19.41 -15.56 -15.55
CA ALA A 113 19.92 -16.55 -16.50
C ALA A 113 20.34 -17.85 -15.80
N ASN A 114 20.68 -17.82 -14.53
CA ASN A 114 21.16 -18.99 -13.81
C ASN A 114 20.01 -19.79 -13.20
N ARG A 115 20.02 -21.11 -13.46
CA ARG A 115 19.24 -22.04 -12.64
C ARG A 115 19.73 -21.89 -11.20
N THR A 116 18.88 -21.36 -10.38
CA THR A 116 19.21 -20.98 -9.02
C THR A 116 19.61 -22.20 -8.20
N SER A 117 20.83 -22.18 -7.68
CA SER A 117 21.26 -23.17 -6.69
C SER A 117 20.44 -23.02 -5.40
N PRO A 118 20.32 -24.05 -4.53
CA PRO A 118 19.66 -23.91 -3.23
C PRO A 118 20.19 -22.74 -2.40
N LYS A 119 21.48 -22.43 -2.52
CA LYS A 119 22.11 -21.27 -1.86
C LYS A 119 21.56 -19.94 -2.40
N ASN A 120 21.39 -19.82 -3.70
CA ASN A 120 20.86 -18.62 -4.33
C ASN A 120 19.39 -18.40 -3.97
N TYR A 121 18.59 -19.47 -3.90
CA TYR A 121 17.21 -19.38 -3.40
C TYR A 121 17.16 -18.87 -1.97
N ALA A 122 18.03 -19.37 -1.09
CA ALA A 122 18.09 -18.91 0.29
C ALA A 122 18.45 -17.40 0.39
N LEU A 123 19.43 -16.94 -0.40
CA LEU A 123 19.81 -15.53 -0.45
C LEU A 123 18.65 -14.64 -0.92
N ALA A 124 18.00 -15.01 -2.00
CA ALA A 124 16.91 -14.22 -2.54
C ALA A 124 15.67 -14.22 -1.61
N THR A 125 15.38 -15.36 -0.97
CA THR A 125 14.32 -15.40 0.06
C THR A 125 14.65 -14.51 1.24
N ALA A 126 15.91 -14.50 1.71
CA ALA A 126 16.36 -13.63 2.79
C ALA A 126 16.27 -12.13 2.40
N ALA A 127 16.56 -11.78 1.14
CA ALA A 127 16.39 -10.43 0.61
C ALA A 127 14.92 -10.03 0.41
N GLY A 128 13.96 -10.97 0.54
CA GLY A 128 12.53 -10.71 0.42
C GLY A 128 11.99 -10.73 -1.01
N VAL A 129 12.65 -11.47 -1.91
CA VAL A 129 12.15 -11.70 -3.28
C VAL A 129 10.90 -12.59 -3.22
N ASP A 130 9.86 -12.21 -3.96
CA ASP A 130 8.58 -12.94 -3.98
C ASP A 130 8.56 -14.07 -5.00
N ASP A 131 9.23 -13.90 -6.14
CA ASP A 131 9.20 -14.88 -7.22
C ASP A 131 10.41 -14.78 -8.14
N PHE A 132 10.55 -15.81 -8.99
CA PHE A 132 11.65 -15.94 -9.95
C PHE A 132 11.14 -16.20 -11.35
N LEU A 133 11.82 -15.62 -12.33
CA LEU A 133 11.73 -15.95 -13.74
C LEU A 133 13.11 -16.30 -14.27
N THR A 134 13.17 -17.29 -15.15
CA THR A 134 14.42 -17.71 -15.78
C THR A 134 14.54 -17.16 -17.19
N LYS A 135 15.75 -16.75 -17.58
CA LYS A 135 16.10 -16.43 -18.98
C LYS A 135 16.34 -17.77 -19.75
N PRO A 136 15.92 -17.91 -21.01
CA PRO A 136 15.17 -16.93 -21.79
C PRO A 136 13.72 -16.76 -21.30
N LEU A 137 13.14 -15.58 -21.55
CA LEU A 137 11.80 -15.27 -21.11
C LEU A 137 10.76 -16.20 -21.74
N ASP A 138 10.07 -16.96 -20.90
CA ASP A 138 8.86 -17.68 -21.28
C ASP A 138 7.64 -16.80 -21.06
N ARG A 139 6.87 -16.58 -22.12
CA ARG A 139 5.68 -15.71 -22.10
C ARG A 139 4.57 -16.25 -21.19
N GLU A 140 4.38 -17.57 -21.16
CA GLU A 140 3.37 -18.16 -20.30
C GLU A 140 3.82 -18.15 -18.84
N ALA A 141 5.10 -18.39 -18.57
CA ALA A 141 5.65 -18.31 -17.23
C ALA A 141 5.44 -16.91 -16.63
N ILE A 142 5.82 -15.83 -17.35
CA ILE A 142 5.62 -14.46 -16.85
C ILE A 142 4.13 -14.14 -16.69
N ARG A 143 3.27 -14.56 -17.60
CA ARG A 143 1.81 -14.35 -17.50
C ARG A 143 1.25 -14.96 -16.22
N MET A 144 1.65 -16.19 -15.89
CA MET A 144 1.22 -16.88 -14.67
C MET A 144 1.72 -16.17 -13.40
N ARG A 145 3.00 -15.75 -13.38
CA ARG A 145 3.59 -15.02 -12.24
C ARG A 145 2.88 -13.70 -12.00
N LEU A 146 2.61 -12.93 -13.05
CA LEU A 146 1.88 -11.67 -12.96
C LEU A 146 0.44 -11.87 -12.46
N ALA A 147 -0.22 -12.97 -12.84
CA ALA A 147 -1.54 -13.28 -12.33
C ALA A 147 -1.53 -13.57 -10.81
N VAL A 148 -0.50 -14.25 -10.32
CA VAL A 148 -0.28 -14.48 -8.87
C VAL A 148 0.03 -13.17 -8.17
N ALA A 149 0.99 -12.39 -8.70
CA ALA A 149 1.36 -11.09 -8.16
C ALA A 149 0.14 -10.17 -8.02
N LYS A 150 -0.69 -10.08 -9.05
CA LYS A 150 -1.92 -9.26 -9.02
C LYS A 150 -2.87 -9.67 -7.88
N ARG A 151 -3.04 -10.97 -7.63
CA ARG A 151 -3.87 -11.45 -6.51
C ARG A 151 -3.28 -11.05 -5.16
N ILE A 152 -1.97 -11.25 -4.97
CA ILE A 152 -1.28 -10.88 -3.72
C ILE A 152 -1.38 -9.37 -3.48
N LEU A 153 -1.12 -8.57 -4.53
CA LEU A 153 -1.22 -7.11 -4.45
C LEU A 153 -2.64 -6.64 -4.13
N LYS A 154 -3.66 -7.32 -4.63
CA LYS A 154 -5.05 -7.04 -4.29
C LYS A 154 -5.32 -7.33 -2.81
N TYR A 155 -5.01 -8.53 -2.33
CA TYR A 155 -5.27 -8.90 -0.94
C TYR A 155 -4.48 -8.07 0.07
N THR A 156 -3.21 -7.77 -0.22
CA THR A 156 -2.41 -6.89 0.66
C THR A 156 -2.99 -5.47 0.75
N ALA A 157 -3.56 -4.98 -0.35
CA ALA A 157 -4.25 -3.70 -0.37
C ALA A 157 -5.55 -3.73 0.45
N GLU A 158 -6.36 -4.77 0.29
CA GLU A 158 -7.60 -4.97 1.06
C GLU A 158 -7.30 -5.07 2.57
N ILE A 159 -6.28 -5.85 2.96
CA ILE A 159 -5.85 -5.94 4.37
C ILE A 159 -5.44 -4.57 4.90
N HIS A 160 -4.65 -3.83 4.13
CA HIS A 160 -4.22 -2.48 4.53
C HIS A 160 -5.40 -1.52 4.70
N GLN A 161 -6.41 -1.59 3.83
CA GLN A 161 -7.64 -0.81 3.96
C GLN A 161 -8.40 -1.15 5.24
N LEU A 162 -8.53 -2.43 5.57
CA LEU A 162 -9.21 -2.87 6.79
C LEU A 162 -8.47 -2.39 8.04
N GLN A 163 -7.14 -2.42 8.03
CA GLN A 163 -6.31 -1.91 9.13
C GLN A 163 -6.38 -0.38 9.29
N ALA A 164 -6.70 0.35 8.22
CA ALA A 164 -6.87 1.80 8.27
C ALA A 164 -8.22 2.24 8.87
N LEU A 165 -9.16 1.33 9.11
CA LEU A 165 -10.44 1.64 9.73
C LEU A 165 -10.26 1.79 11.25
N ILE A 166 -10.47 3.01 11.73
CA ILE A 166 -10.48 3.29 13.17
C ILE A 166 -11.91 3.07 13.69
N PRO A 167 -12.16 2.06 14.54
CA PRO A 167 -13.49 1.83 15.09
C PRO A 167 -13.87 2.94 16.07
N ILE A 168 -14.91 3.69 15.73
CA ILE A 168 -15.41 4.81 16.53
C ILE A 168 -16.82 4.53 17.04
N CYS A 169 -17.08 4.88 18.28
CA CYS A 169 -18.42 4.78 18.86
C CYS A 169 -19.37 5.78 18.20
N THR A 170 -20.49 5.31 17.67
CA THR A 170 -21.50 6.13 16.99
C THR A 170 -22.14 7.18 17.91
N TYR A 171 -22.15 6.94 19.23
CA TYR A 171 -22.79 7.84 20.20
C TYR A 171 -21.84 8.85 20.84
N CYS A 172 -20.66 8.42 21.30
CA CYS A 172 -19.75 9.28 22.05
C CYS A 172 -18.43 9.55 21.33
N HIS A 173 -18.25 9.04 20.12
CA HIS A 173 -17.08 9.19 19.26
C HIS A 173 -15.73 8.77 19.89
N LYS A 174 -15.76 7.94 20.93
CA LYS A 174 -14.55 7.30 21.43
C LYS A 174 -14.03 6.30 20.43
N VAL A 175 -12.73 6.18 20.30
CA VAL A 175 -12.01 5.20 19.49
C VAL A 175 -11.74 3.95 20.31
N ARG A 176 -11.92 2.78 19.70
CA ARG A 176 -11.53 1.50 20.28
C ARG A 176 -10.12 1.14 19.84
N ASP A 177 -9.22 0.94 20.79
CA ASP A 177 -7.85 0.50 20.50
C ASP A 177 -7.76 -1.02 20.25
N GLU A 178 -6.56 -1.51 19.93
CA GLU A 178 -6.28 -2.93 19.68
C GLU A 178 -6.46 -3.84 20.93
N HIS A 179 -6.60 -3.27 22.14
CA HIS A 179 -6.85 -3.97 23.38
C HIS A 179 -8.31 -3.89 23.84
N ASP A 180 -9.23 -3.48 22.95
CA ASP A 180 -10.67 -3.29 23.20
C ASP A 180 -11.01 -2.19 24.23
N TYR A 181 -10.09 -1.27 24.53
CA TYR A 181 -10.36 -0.12 25.36
C TYR A 181 -10.88 1.06 24.54
N TRP A 182 -11.85 1.80 25.10
CA TRP A 182 -12.44 2.97 24.49
C TRP A 182 -11.80 4.25 25.02
N ASP A 183 -11.06 4.95 24.19
CA ASP A 183 -10.39 6.21 24.54
C ASP A 183 -10.94 7.40 23.72
N ARG A 184 -10.62 8.62 24.14
CA ARG A 184 -10.94 9.81 23.37
C ARG A 184 -10.13 9.85 22.08
N VAL A 185 -10.71 10.39 21.00
CA VAL A 185 -10.02 10.50 19.68
C VAL A 185 -8.68 11.23 19.84
N GLU A 186 -8.66 12.32 20.63
CA GLU A 186 -7.45 13.11 20.87
C GLU A 186 -6.36 12.28 21.54
N SER A 187 -6.72 11.49 22.57
CA SER A 187 -5.77 10.62 23.28
C SER A 187 -5.23 9.54 22.39
N TYR A 188 -6.09 8.94 21.56
CA TYR A 188 -5.70 7.92 20.58
C TYR A 188 -4.71 8.50 19.57
N ILE A 189 -5.03 9.61 18.91
CA ILE A 189 -4.16 10.25 17.92
C ILE A 189 -2.83 10.69 18.56
N GLN A 190 -2.85 11.22 19.79
CA GLN A 190 -1.63 11.59 20.50
C GLN A 190 -0.71 10.38 20.73
N LYS A 191 -1.26 9.23 21.11
CA LYS A 191 -0.50 7.98 21.30
C LYS A 191 0.10 7.49 19.98
N GLU A 192 -0.69 7.48 18.91
CA GLU A 192 -0.27 6.91 17.62
C GLU A 192 0.68 7.81 16.83
N THR A 193 0.52 9.14 16.92
CA THR A 193 1.26 10.08 16.06
C THR A 193 2.20 11.01 16.82
N GLY A 194 2.11 11.07 18.14
CA GLY A 194 2.82 12.06 18.96
C GLY A 194 2.28 13.49 18.83
N SER A 195 1.19 13.69 18.09
CA SER A 195 0.59 15.01 17.85
C SER A 195 0.00 15.60 19.14
N ARG A 196 0.09 16.92 19.29
CA ARG A 196 -0.53 17.66 20.39
C ARG A 196 -1.72 18.43 19.87
N PHE A 197 -2.82 18.44 20.63
CA PHE A 197 -4.01 19.20 20.32
C PHE A 197 -4.02 20.53 21.08
N SER A 198 -4.35 21.62 20.39
CA SER A 198 -4.77 22.88 21.00
C SER A 198 -6.29 22.95 20.98
N HIS A 199 -6.90 23.45 22.05
CA HIS A 199 -8.34 23.60 22.14
C HIS A 199 -8.76 25.01 21.74
N GLY A 200 -9.80 25.10 20.92
CA GLY A 200 -10.42 26.33 20.49
C GLY A 200 -11.86 26.05 20.06
N ALA A 201 -12.68 27.08 19.98
CA ALA A 201 -14.01 26.99 19.43
C ALA A 201 -13.98 27.36 17.94
N CYS A 202 -14.63 26.54 17.08
CA CYS A 202 -14.87 26.96 15.71
C CYS A 202 -15.92 28.09 15.68
N PRO A 203 -16.00 28.86 14.57
CA PRO A 203 -16.93 29.98 14.49
C PRO A 203 -18.38 29.62 14.84
N GLU A 204 -18.88 28.52 14.33
CA GLU A 204 -20.26 28.06 14.61
C GLU A 204 -20.48 27.70 16.08
N CYS A 205 -19.52 27.02 16.72
CA CYS A 205 -19.62 26.70 18.14
C CYS A 205 -19.49 27.94 19.00
N TYR A 206 -18.63 28.89 18.62
CA TYR A 206 -18.48 30.16 19.31
C TYR A 206 -19.77 30.97 19.27
N GLU A 207 -20.42 31.08 18.11
CA GLU A 207 -21.71 31.79 17.98
C GLU A 207 -22.80 31.14 18.84
N LYS A 208 -22.93 29.81 18.81
CA LYS A 208 -23.88 29.07 19.65
C LYS A 208 -23.68 29.28 21.14
N GLU A 209 -22.44 29.31 21.62
CA GLU A 209 -22.15 29.56 23.05
C GLU A 209 -22.39 31.01 23.40
N MET A 210 -22.11 31.95 22.50
CA MET A 210 -22.42 33.38 22.71
C MET A 210 -23.95 33.65 22.74
N GLU A 211 -24.72 32.94 21.92
CA GLU A 211 -26.20 33.03 21.97
C GLU A 211 -26.76 32.49 23.29
N LYS A 212 -26.27 31.35 23.78
CA LYS A 212 -26.65 30.79 25.09
C LYS A 212 -26.34 31.80 26.23
N ALA A 213 -25.11 32.31 26.23
CA ALA A 213 -24.70 33.29 27.25
C ALA A 213 -25.55 34.58 27.23
N ARG A 214 -26.01 35.00 26.04
CA ARG A 214 -26.94 36.16 25.92
C ARG A 214 -28.33 35.83 26.45
N ALA A 215 -28.84 34.60 26.17
CA ALA A 215 -30.14 34.14 26.64
C ALA A 215 -30.18 34.00 28.17
N GLU A 216 -29.12 33.54 28.80
CA GLU A 216 -29.00 33.44 30.26
C GLU A 216 -28.94 34.82 30.94
N ASN A 217 -28.33 35.84 30.31
CA ASN A 217 -28.25 37.21 30.84
C ASN A 217 -29.55 38.02 30.66
N THR A 218 -30.48 37.62 29.80
CA THR A 218 -31.76 38.27 29.57
C THR A 218 -32.91 37.74 30.45
N GLY A 219 -32.63 36.71 31.29
CA GLY A 219 -33.62 36.08 32.18
C GLY A 219 -33.55 36.51 33.66
N GLN A 220 -32.88 37.62 34.01
CA GLN A 220 -32.91 38.24 35.34
C GLN A 220 -33.73 39.51 35.37
#